data_10e72eee3a1670b0c4f0847ad84d05a0
#
_entry.id   10e72eee3a1670b0c4f0847ad84d05a0
#
_cell.length_a   1.000
_cell.length_b   1.000
_cell.length_c   1.000
_cell.angle_alpha   90.00
_cell.angle_beta   90.00
_cell.angle_gamma   90.00
#
_symmetry.space_group_name_H-M   'P 1'
#
loop_
_entity.id
_entity.type
_entity.pdbx_description
1 polymer ?
#
loop_
_entity_poly.entity_id
_entity_poly.type
_entity_poly.pdbx_seq_one_letter_code
_entity_poly.pdbx_strand_id
1 'polypeptide(L)'
;MAAQWTLGLVAGGTSLAVFSRQLRSPLSDFSQHVAFARAFCHGGGLPPHFLFEVLVCGLAAPVNRAGALDLAAIAITTAAVVAKVVLTFRRIREAGASAGAFFAALGLLFAMPLFNWWKFPEVYLGQVSPNVWHNPTSIVVLPLAFLLFRAASSLTPTAPPRNAAGAGALTLLAVLTKPNYVLALLPCWLAQLAERLRRGLPAGAAGWRRPALVAALLIGPAAGALAWQASRLGATGSAIAVDPLAVWRLYSPHIPVSLLLSVAFPLAVLALHFRLARRQEPLALAWSVLLVAVLQMAWLAEPGPRFTHGNFFWASYTANYLLFVESAVVLIAAPRSGRSWAAWSLLGAHALAGLVYVGRLIAGIL
;
A
#
# COMPACT_ATOMS: atom_id res chain seq x y z
N MET A 1 -7.53 -9.57 -22.71
CA MET A 1 -8.26 -10.40 -21.72
C MET A 1 -7.38 -11.53 -21.19
N ALA A 2 -6.78 -12.38 -22.01
CA ALA A 2 -5.96 -13.52 -21.54
C ALA A 2 -4.90 -13.15 -20.47
N ALA A 3 -4.09 -12.12 -20.70
CA ALA A 3 -3.06 -11.68 -19.74
C ALA A 3 -3.61 -11.34 -18.35
N GLN A 4 -4.79 -10.72 -18.25
CA GLN A 4 -5.41 -10.43 -16.94
C GLN A 4 -5.87 -11.70 -16.23
N TRP A 5 -6.42 -12.65 -16.96
CA TRP A 5 -6.83 -13.94 -16.40
C TRP A 5 -5.61 -14.72 -15.87
N THR A 6 -4.54 -14.80 -16.65
CA THR A 6 -3.29 -15.45 -16.23
C THR A 6 -2.73 -14.81 -14.96
N LEU A 7 -2.64 -13.47 -14.92
CA LEU A 7 -2.19 -12.76 -13.71
C LEU A 7 -3.10 -13.02 -12.52
N GLY A 8 -4.42 -13.03 -12.73
CA GLY A 8 -5.39 -13.34 -11.69
C GLY A 8 -5.24 -14.76 -11.14
N LEU A 9 -5.02 -15.74 -12.01
CA LEU A 9 -4.79 -17.13 -11.61
C LEU A 9 -3.49 -17.30 -10.83
N VAL A 10 -2.39 -16.70 -11.29
CA VAL A 10 -1.10 -16.72 -10.58
C VAL A 10 -1.23 -16.06 -9.22
N ALA A 11 -1.81 -14.86 -9.16
CA ALA A 11 -2.02 -14.13 -7.91
C ALA A 11 -2.93 -14.90 -6.95
N GLY A 12 -4.03 -15.45 -7.46
CA GLY A 12 -4.99 -16.24 -6.68
C GLY A 12 -4.37 -17.51 -6.10
N GLY A 13 -3.70 -18.31 -6.94
CA GLY A 13 -3.06 -19.56 -6.52
C GLY A 13 -1.95 -19.32 -5.47
N THR A 14 -1.08 -18.32 -5.72
CA THR A 14 -0.04 -17.93 -4.76
C THR A 14 -0.65 -17.48 -3.43
N SER A 15 -1.67 -16.63 -3.47
CA SER A 15 -2.33 -16.12 -2.27
C SER A 15 -2.99 -17.22 -1.46
N LEU A 16 -3.72 -18.13 -2.11
CA LEU A 16 -4.33 -19.28 -1.45
C LEU A 16 -3.28 -20.14 -0.73
N ALA A 17 -2.15 -20.42 -1.37
CA ALA A 17 -1.07 -21.19 -0.75
C ALA A 17 -0.47 -20.47 0.47
N VAL A 18 -0.14 -19.17 0.32
CA VAL A 18 0.46 -18.38 1.40
C VAL A 18 -0.50 -18.22 2.58
N PHE A 19 -1.75 -17.79 2.34
CA PHE A 19 -2.68 -17.49 3.45
C PHE A 19 -3.18 -18.75 4.14
N SER A 20 -3.37 -19.86 3.42
CA SER A 20 -3.66 -21.18 4.03
C SER A 20 -2.52 -21.65 4.93
N ARG A 21 -1.28 -21.34 4.59
CA ARG A 21 -0.12 -21.66 5.42
C ARG A 21 -0.05 -20.75 6.65
N GLN A 22 -0.22 -19.44 6.46
CA GLN A 22 -0.17 -18.47 7.54
C GLN A 22 -1.28 -18.65 8.58
N LEU A 23 -2.47 -19.07 8.14
CA LEU A 23 -3.56 -19.37 9.06
C LEU A 23 -3.19 -20.48 10.07
N ARG A 24 -2.32 -21.41 9.68
CA ARG A 24 -1.84 -22.50 10.54
C ARG A 24 -0.71 -22.08 11.49
N SER A 25 -0.15 -20.88 11.31
CA SER A 25 0.89 -20.33 12.18
C SER A 25 0.26 -19.42 13.23
N PRO A 26 0.26 -19.79 14.52
CA PRO A 26 -0.39 -18.98 15.57
C PRO A 26 0.30 -17.63 15.80
N LEU A 27 1.55 -17.50 15.38
CA LEU A 27 2.34 -16.26 15.53
C LEU A 27 2.21 -15.31 14.33
N SER A 28 1.48 -15.72 13.27
CA SER A 28 1.33 -14.83 12.11
C SER A 28 0.29 -13.75 12.38
N ASP A 29 0.52 -12.55 11.86
CA ASP A 29 -0.47 -11.46 11.86
C ASP A 29 -1.79 -11.93 11.23
N PHE A 30 -1.72 -12.81 10.23
CA PHE A 30 -2.91 -13.31 9.55
C PHE A 30 -3.83 -14.07 10.51
N SER A 31 -3.28 -15.03 11.28
CA SER A 31 -4.07 -15.80 12.26
C SER A 31 -4.61 -14.91 13.39
N GLN A 32 -3.84 -13.90 13.83
CA GLN A 32 -4.27 -12.94 14.84
C GLN A 32 -5.44 -12.09 14.35
N HIS A 33 -5.41 -11.58 13.11
CA HIS A 33 -6.52 -10.81 12.55
C HIS A 33 -7.77 -11.68 12.33
N VAL A 34 -7.62 -12.95 12.00
CA VAL A 34 -8.77 -13.88 11.95
C VAL A 34 -9.36 -14.10 13.36
N ALA A 35 -8.52 -14.16 14.39
CA ALA A 35 -8.99 -14.23 15.78
C ALA A 35 -9.75 -12.95 16.18
N PHE A 36 -9.29 -11.77 15.76
CA PHE A 36 -10.02 -10.50 15.98
C PHE A 36 -11.37 -10.50 15.24
N ALA A 37 -11.41 -10.96 13.99
CA ALA A 37 -12.67 -11.10 13.26
C ALA A 37 -13.62 -12.06 13.96
N ARG A 38 -13.12 -13.19 14.47
CA ARG A 38 -13.91 -14.16 15.25
C ARG A 38 -14.50 -13.52 16.52
N ALA A 39 -13.68 -12.80 17.29
CA ALA A 39 -14.15 -12.09 18.48
C ALA A 39 -15.24 -11.07 18.11
N PHE A 40 -15.02 -10.27 17.04
CA PHE A 40 -16.00 -9.29 16.55
C PHE A 40 -17.33 -9.96 16.14
N CYS A 41 -17.31 -11.06 15.39
CA CYS A 41 -18.52 -11.78 14.96
C CYS A 41 -19.32 -12.37 16.11
N HIS A 42 -18.71 -12.62 17.27
CA HIS A 42 -19.38 -13.13 18.47
C HIS A 42 -19.74 -12.01 19.46
N GLY A 43 -19.88 -10.76 19.01
CA GLY A 43 -20.34 -9.64 19.82
C GLY A 43 -19.22 -8.90 20.55
N GLY A 44 -17.97 -9.15 20.20
CA GLY A 44 -16.82 -8.35 20.66
C GLY A 44 -16.91 -6.91 20.17
N GLY A 45 -16.24 -6.00 20.86
CA GLY A 45 -16.22 -4.58 20.52
C GLY A 45 -15.66 -4.29 19.12
N LEU A 46 -16.17 -3.22 18.50
CA LEU A 46 -15.70 -2.77 17.17
C LEU A 46 -14.25 -2.28 17.26
N PRO A 47 -13.30 -2.93 16.55
CA PRO A 47 -11.91 -2.45 16.54
C PRO A 47 -11.79 -1.13 15.76
N PRO A 48 -10.73 -0.33 16.00
CA PRO A 48 -10.54 0.95 15.30
C PRO A 48 -10.48 0.82 13.78
N HIS A 49 -9.96 -0.29 13.26
CA HIS A 49 -9.81 -0.58 11.83
C HIS A 49 -10.64 -1.81 11.49
N PHE A 50 -11.95 -1.66 11.42
CA PHE A 50 -12.90 -2.77 11.44
C PHE A 50 -13.33 -3.29 10.06
N LEU A 51 -12.92 -2.66 8.95
CA LEU A 51 -13.47 -3.03 7.65
C LEU A 51 -13.14 -4.49 7.27
N PHE A 52 -11.94 -4.96 7.59
CA PHE A 52 -11.56 -6.35 7.34
C PHE A 52 -12.45 -7.32 8.12
N GLU A 53 -12.66 -7.07 9.40
CA GLU A 53 -13.49 -7.89 10.30
C GLU A 53 -14.96 -7.92 9.84
N VAL A 54 -15.51 -6.77 9.46
CA VAL A 54 -16.88 -6.68 8.91
C VAL A 54 -17.02 -7.48 7.61
N LEU A 55 -16.05 -7.39 6.71
CA LEU A 55 -16.05 -8.16 5.46
C LEU A 55 -15.97 -9.66 5.73
N VAL A 56 -15.10 -10.09 6.66
CA VAL A 56 -14.96 -11.50 7.04
C VAL A 56 -16.25 -12.03 7.66
N CYS A 57 -16.86 -11.30 8.61
CA CYS A 57 -18.13 -11.68 9.20
C CYS A 57 -19.26 -11.75 8.18
N GLY A 58 -19.38 -10.71 7.33
CA GLY A 58 -20.42 -10.66 6.31
C GLY A 58 -20.33 -11.82 5.30
N LEU A 59 -19.12 -12.18 4.89
CA LEU A 59 -18.91 -13.29 3.95
C LEU A 59 -19.11 -14.66 4.62
N ALA A 60 -18.78 -14.79 5.90
CA ALA A 60 -18.94 -16.04 6.66
C ALA A 60 -20.38 -16.29 7.12
N ALA A 61 -21.20 -15.22 7.34
CA ALA A 61 -22.54 -15.31 7.93
C ALA A 61 -23.50 -16.30 7.23
N PRO A 62 -23.56 -16.39 5.88
CA PRO A 62 -24.44 -17.35 5.21
C PRO A 62 -23.92 -18.79 5.27
N VAL A 63 -22.69 -19.02 5.73
CA VAL A 63 -22.02 -20.32 5.73
C VAL A 63 -22.01 -20.88 7.15
N ASN A 64 -23.01 -21.68 7.50
CA ASN A 64 -23.09 -22.31 8.83
C ASN A 64 -22.18 -23.55 8.92
N ARG A 65 -20.86 -23.35 8.85
CA ARG A 65 -19.85 -24.43 8.93
C ARG A 65 -18.66 -24.00 9.76
N ALA A 66 -18.06 -24.95 10.47
CA ALA A 66 -16.77 -24.75 11.11
C ALA A 66 -15.73 -24.31 10.07
N GLY A 67 -14.93 -23.28 10.38
CA GLY A 67 -13.92 -22.73 9.48
C GLY A 67 -14.45 -21.69 8.46
N ALA A 68 -15.73 -21.32 8.48
CA ALA A 68 -16.28 -20.31 7.56
C ALA A 68 -15.54 -18.97 7.63
N LEU A 69 -15.18 -18.50 8.83
CA LEU A 69 -14.40 -17.27 9.04
C LEU A 69 -13.01 -17.37 8.44
N ASP A 70 -12.36 -18.52 8.58
CA ASP A 70 -11.03 -18.77 8.05
C ASP A 70 -11.03 -18.72 6.52
N LEU A 71 -12.02 -19.38 5.90
CA LEU A 71 -12.22 -19.37 4.45
C LEU A 71 -12.58 -17.97 3.95
N ALA A 72 -13.42 -17.23 4.66
CA ALA A 72 -13.78 -15.86 4.32
C ALA A 72 -12.55 -14.93 4.37
N ALA A 73 -11.71 -15.04 5.39
CA ALA A 73 -10.49 -14.26 5.49
C ALA A 73 -9.51 -14.54 4.34
N ILE A 74 -9.28 -15.83 4.00
CA ILE A 74 -8.47 -16.24 2.85
C ILE A 74 -9.07 -15.69 1.54
N ALA A 75 -10.39 -15.82 1.35
CA ALA A 75 -11.06 -15.37 0.14
C ALA A 75 -10.93 -13.84 -0.05
N ILE A 76 -11.16 -13.05 1.00
CA ILE A 76 -11.07 -11.58 0.96
C ILE A 76 -9.65 -11.12 0.66
N THR A 77 -8.65 -11.69 1.35
CA THR A 77 -7.25 -11.30 1.12
C THR A 77 -6.77 -11.75 -0.27
N THR A 78 -7.18 -12.93 -0.73
CA THR A 78 -6.89 -13.40 -2.09
C THR A 78 -7.52 -12.48 -3.13
N ALA A 79 -8.79 -12.10 -2.96
CA ALA A 79 -9.48 -11.16 -3.86
C ALA A 79 -8.76 -9.80 -3.88
N ALA A 80 -8.26 -9.31 -2.74
CA ALA A 80 -7.49 -8.07 -2.67
C ALA A 80 -6.17 -8.15 -3.46
N VAL A 81 -5.43 -9.28 -3.38
CA VAL A 81 -4.19 -9.46 -4.15
C VAL A 81 -4.49 -9.55 -5.65
N VAL A 82 -5.54 -10.27 -6.04
CA VAL A 82 -5.98 -10.35 -7.44
C VAL A 82 -6.39 -8.97 -7.96
N ALA A 83 -7.20 -8.22 -7.19
CA ALA A 83 -7.60 -6.86 -7.55
C ALA A 83 -6.38 -5.95 -7.72
N LYS A 84 -5.44 -5.97 -6.78
CA LYS A 84 -4.18 -5.23 -6.83
C LYS A 84 -3.43 -5.49 -8.15
N VAL A 85 -3.23 -6.75 -8.51
CA VAL A 85 -2.46 -7.12 -9.71
C VAL A 85 -3.19 -6.74 -11.00
N VAL A 86 -4.50 -6.90 -11.05
CA VAL A 86 -5.31 -6.49 -12.20
C VAL A 86 -5.30 -4.97 -12.39
N LEU A 87 -5.43 -4.21 -11.31
CA LEU A 87 -5.33 -2.74 -11.34
C LEU A 87 -3.93 -2.29 -11.81
N THR A 88 -2.89 -2.93 -11.29
CA THR A 88 -1.50 -2.68 -11.70
C THR A 88 -1.29 -2.93 -13.19
N PHE A 89 -1.72 -4.09 -13.68
CA PHE A 89 -1.61 -4.40 -15.11
C PHE A 89 -2.35 -3.37 -15.98
N ARG A 90 -3.59 -3.00 -15.60
CA ARG A 90 -4.37 -1.99 -16.34
C ARG A 90 -3.65 -0.66 -16.39
N ARG A 91 -3.11 -0.22 -15.26
CA ARG A 91 -2.35 1.04 -15.15
C ARG A 91 -1.12 1.06 -16.02
N ILE A 92 -0.31 0.01 -15.97
CA ILE A 92 0.93 -0.07 -16.75
C ILE A 92 0.61 -0.19 -18.25
N ARG A 93 -0.46 -0.90 -18.62
CA ARG A 93 -0.89 -1.05 -20.01
C ARG A 93 -1.32 0.28 -20.64
N GLU A 94 -1.81 1.25 -19.86
CA GLU A 94 -2.11 2.60 -20.35
C GLU A 94 -0.86 3.29 -20.96
N ALA A 95 0.34 2.90 -20.55
CA ALA A 95 1.60 3.50 -21.01
C ALA A 95 2.24 2.81 -22.23
N GLY A 96 1.79 1.60 -22.62
CA GLY A 96 2.39 0.91 -23.76
C GLY A 96 1.98 -0.55 -23.95
N ALA A 97 2.85 -1.32 -24.63
CA ALA A 97 2.57 -2.66 -25.10
C ALA A 97 2.16 -3.66 -24.02
N SER A 98 1.14 -4.48 -24.31
CA SER A 98 0.56 -5.46 -23.38
C SER A 98 1.54 -6.49 -22.84
N ALA A 99 2.54 -6.93 -23.61
CA ALA A 99 3.54 -7.90 -23.16
C ALA A 99 4.43 -7.32 -22.07
N GLY A 100 4.98 -6.11 -22.25
CA GLY A 100 5.78 -5.44 -21.23
C GLY A 100 4.98 -5.17 -19.96
N ALA A 101 3.70 -4.75 -20.11
CA ALA A 101 2.81 -4.54 -18.96
C ALA A 101 2.53 -5.84 -18.20
N PHE A 102 2.41 -6.98 -18.88
CA PHE A 102 2.23 -8.28 -18.26
C PHE A 102 3.45 -8.67 -17.40
N PHE A 103 4.66 -8.59 -17.96
CA PHE A 103 5.87 -8.94 -17.21
C PHE A 103 6.16 -7.97 -16.07
N ALA A 104 5.88 -6.66 -16.25
CA ALA A 104 6.00 -5.69 -15.18
C ALA A 104 5.00 -5.98 -14.04
N ALA A 105 3.73 -6.25 -14.35
CA ALA A 105 2.73 -6.57 -13.34
C ALA A 105 3.03 -7.89 -12.62
N LEU A 106 3.53 -8.90 -13.33
CA LEU A 106 3.98 -10.17 -12.75
C LEU A 106 5.17 -9.95 -11.81
N GLY A 107 6.17 -9.16 -12.25
CA GLY A 107 7.30 -8.81 -11.42
C GLY A 107 6.88 -8.03 -10.17
N LEU A 108 5.95 -7.09 -10.30
CA LEU A 108 5.42 -6.30 -9.19
C LEU A 108 4.58 -7.11 -8.21
N LEU A 109 3.92 -8.18 -8.65
CA LEU A 109 3.21 -9.10 -7.75
C LEU A 109 4.15 -9.67 -6.69
N PHE A 110 5.37 -10.01 -7.09
CA PHE A 110 6.37 -10.62 -6.22
C PHE A 110 7.43 -9.66 -5.70
N ALA A 111 7.50 -8.40 -6.19
CA ALA A 111 8.58 -7.49 -5.82
C ALA A 111 8.73 -7.33 -4.31
N MET A 112 9.93 -7.60 -3.79
CA MET A 112 10.36 -7.40 -2.40
C MET A 112 11.65 -6.57 -2.41
N PRO A 113 12.10 -6.02 -1.28
CA PRO A 113 13.42 -5.39 -1.19
C PRO A 113 14.51 -6.33 -1.67
N LEU A 114 15.56 -5.78 -2.27
CA LEU A 114 16.74 -6.58 -2.61
C LEU A 114 17.34 -7.17 -1.34
N PHE A 115 17.88 -8.39 -1.46
CA PHE A 115 18.42 -9.12 -0.31
C PHE A 115 19.53 -8.34 0.37
N ASN A 116 19.35 -8.30 1.66
CA ASN A 116 20.26 -7.83 2.64
C ASN A 116 20.82 -9.11 3.31
N TRP A 117 21.89 -9.67 2.78
CA TRP A 117 22.41 -11.00 3.15
C TRP A 117 22.81 -11.12 4.63
N TRP A 118 23.12 -10.00 5.30
CA TRP A 118 23.44 -9.99 6.74
C TRP A 118 22.20 -9.98 7.66
N LYS A 119 21.01 -9.89 7.09
CA LYS A 119 19.75 -9.85 7.85
C LYS A 119 18.85 -11.06 7.56
N PHE A 120 19.39 -12.06 6.94
CA PHE A 120 18.69 -13.30 6.72
C PHE A 120 18.44 -14.04 8.06
N PRO A 121 17.20 -14.51 8.38
CA PRO A 121 16.04 -14.69 7.51
C PRO A 121 14.96 -13.58 7.53
N GLU A 122 15.10 -12.50 8.29
CA GLU A 122 14.10 -11.45 8.49
C GLU A 122 14.12 -10.42 7.36
N VAL A 123 13.91 -10.88 6.14
CA VAL A 123 14.23 -10.18 4.90
C VAL A 123 13.51 -8.85 4.72
N TYR A 124 12.32 -8.64 5.31
CA TYR A 124 11.57 -7.40 5.07
C TYR A 124 11.52 -6.47 6.27
N LEU A 125 11.74 -6.96 7.49
CA LEU A 125 11.75 -6.12 8.69
C LEU A 125 12.90 -5.10 8.63
N GLY A 126 12.56 -3.83 8.80
CA GLY A 126 13.51 -2.73 8.69
C GLY A 126 13.84 -2.31 7.25
N GLN A 127 13.23 -2.91 6.23
CA GLN A 127 13.23 -2.47 4.85
C GLN A 127 11.83 -1.98 4.45
N VAL A 128 11.76 -1.11 3.44
CA VAL A 128 10.49 -0.58 2.92
C VAL A 128 9.99 -1.51 1.82
N SER A 129 9.28 -2.57 2.21
CA SER A 129 8.82 -3.58 1.25
C SER A 129 7.67 -3.07 0.38
N PRO A 130 7.72 -3.26 -0.96
CA PRO A 130 6.58 -2.95 -1.82
C PRO A 130 5.43 -3.94 -1.68
N ASN A 131 5.65 -5.15 -1.18
CA ASN A 131 4.59 -6.13 -0.93
C ASN A 131 4.58 -6.60 0.52
N VAL A 132 3.37 -6.90 1.01
CA VAL A 132 3.11 -7.49 2.32
C VAL A 132 2.31 -8.77 2.10
N TRP A 133 2.72 -9.87 2.74
CA TRP A 133 2.12 -11.18 2.57
C TRP A 133 1.57 -11.79 3.87
N HIS A 134 1.70 -11.10 5.01
CA HIS A 134 1.35 -11.64 6.34
C HIS A 134 0.26 -10.84 7.05
N ASN A 135 0.07 -9.55 6.72
CA ASN A 135 -0.88 -8.67 7.41
C ASN A 135 -2.12 -8.43 6.52
N PRO A 136 -3.29 -9.00 6.83
CA PRO A 136 -4.47 -8.95 5.97
C PRO A 136 -5.03 -7.54 5.79
N THR A 137 -4.99 -6.68 6.81
CA THR A 137 -5.46 -5.30 6.67
C THR A 137 -4.58 -4.49 5.72
N SER A 138 -3.26 -4.71 5.73
CA SER A 138 -2.33 -4.10 4.77
C SER A 138 -2.53 -4.62 3.35
N ILE A 139 -2.91 -5.89 3.19
CA ILE A 139 -3.22 -6.49 1.90
C ILE A 139 -4.53 -5.93 1.34
N VAL A 140 -5.57 -5.85 2.17
CA VAL A 140 -6.91 -5.36 1.74
C VAL A 140 -6.90 -3.86 1.47
N VAL A 141 -6.12 -3.07 2.21
CA VAL A 141 -6.04 -1.62 1.93
C VAL A 141 -5.31 -1.30 0.63
N LEU A 142 -4.44 -2.19 0.12
CA LEU A 142 -3.58 -1.87 -1.03
C LEU A 142 -4.36 -1.58 -2.33
N PRO A 143 -5.36 -2.39 -2.78
CA PRO A 143 -6.18 -2.02 -3.93
C PRO A 143 -7.01 -0.75 -3.68
N LEU A 144 -7.47 -0.49 -2.46
CA LEU A 144 -8.16 0.76 -2.10
C LEU A 144 -7.20 1.96 -2.20
N ALA A 145 -6.00 1.84 -1.65
CA ALA A 145 -4.95 2.85 -1.73
C ALA A 145 -4.54 3.12 -3.20
N PHE A 146 -4.49 2.08 -4.03
CA PHE A 146 -4.23 2.21 -5.46
C PHE A 146 -5.31 3.05 -6.16
N LEU A 147 -6.58 2.72 -5.94
CA LEU A 147 -7.71 3.46 -6.51
C LEU A 147 -7.75 4.90 -5.99
N LEU A 148 -7.51 5.09 -4.69
CA LEU A 148 -7.43 6.41 -4.05
C LEU A 148 -6.28 7.24 -4.65
N PHE A 149 -5.09 6.66 -4.78
CA PHE A 149 -3.93 7.33 -5.39
C PHE A 149 -4.25 7.78 -6.82
N ARG A 150 -4.88 6.92 -7.62
CA ARG A 150 -5.30 7.25 -8.99
C ARG A 150 -6.33 8.37 -9.01
N ALA A 151 -7.33 8.30 -8.15
CA ALA A 151 -8.34 9.35 -8.04
C ALA A 151 -7.71 10.67 -7.59
N ALA A 152 -6.89 10.67 -6.53
CA ALA A 152 -6.22 11.84 -5.99
C ALA A 152 -5.26 12.49 -7.01
N SER A 153 -4.46 11.68 -7.73
CA SER A 153 -3.51 12.20 -8.73
C SER A 153 -4.20 12.90 -9.91
N SER A 154 -5.42 12.46 -10.27
CA SER A 154 -6.22 13.05 -11.35
C SER A 154 -7.15 14.18 -10.90
N LEU A 155 -7.35 14.36 -9.59
CA LEU A 155 -8.31 15.32 -9.05
C LEU A 155 -7.79 16.75 -9.20
N THR A 156 -8.50 17.56 -10.00
CA THR A 156 -8.19 18.98 -10.21
C THR A 156 -8.93 19.86 -9.21
N PRO A 157 -8.48 21.13 -8.97
CA PRO A 157 -9.19 22.08 -8.12
C PRO A 157 -10.64 22.34 -8.54
N THR A 158 -10.93 22.18 -9.82
CA THR A 158 -12.25 22.41 -10.44
C THR A 158 -13.01 21.11 -10.73
N ALA A 159 -12.53 19.98 -10.25
CA ALA A 159 -13.14 18.66 -10.50
C ALA A 159 -14.64 18.64 -10.14
N PRO A 160 -15.46 17.85 -10.86
CA PRO A 160 -16.85 17.62 -10.47
C PRO A 160 -16.97 17.08 -9.03
N PRO A 161 -17.95 17.53 -8.22
CA PRO A 161 -18.11 17.09 -6.82
C PRO A 161 -18.20 15.56 -6.69
N ARG A 162 -18.86 14.90 -7.66
CA ARG A 162 -18.94 13.42 -7.68
C ARG A 162 -17.59 12.73 -7.70
N ASN A 163 -16.59 13.29 -8.39
CA ASN A 163 -15.24 12.71 -8.45
C ASN A 163 -14.54 12.88 -7.11
N ALA A 164 -14.68 14.05 -6.47
CA ALA A 164 -14.14 14.32 -5.15
C ALA A 164 -14.83 13.46 -4.08
N ALA A 165 -16.16 13.30 -4.14
CA ALA A 165 -16.92 12.43 -3.25
C ALA A 165 -16.51 10.95 -3.41
N GLY A 166 -16.32 10.49 -4.65
CA GLY A 166 -15.81 9.14 -4.91
C GLY A 166 -14.40 8.92 -4.33
N ALA A 167 -13.51 9.89 -4.47
CA ALA A 167 -12.19 9.86 -3.84
C ALA A 167 -12.31 9.88 -2.30
N GLY A 168 -13.22 10.67 -1.74
CA GLY A 168 -13.51 10.71 -0.30
C GLY A 168 -14.04 9.38 0.25
N ALA A 169 -14.90 8.69 -0.50
CA ALA A 169 -15.35 7.35 -0.14
C ALA A 169 -14.19 6.35 -0.11
N LEU A 170 -13.29 6.40 -1.09
CA LEU A 170 -12.08 5.57 -1.09
C LEU A 170 -11.15 5.92 0.08
N THR A 171 -11.04 7.21 0.44
CA THR A 171 -10.27 7.66 1.60
C THR A 171 -10.87 7.09 2.89
N LEU A 172 -12.20 7.16 3.05
CA LEU A 172 -12.91 6.57 4.19
C LEU A 172 -12.66 5.06 4.29
N LEU A 173 -12.88 4.32 3.20
CA LEU A 173 -12.65 2.87 3.18
C LEU A 173 -11.20 2.50 3.52
N ALA A 174 -10.23 3.26 3.01
CA ALA A 174 -8.83 3.06 3.33
C ALA A 174 -8.54 3.31 4.82
N VAL A 175 -9.11 4.37 5.42
CA VAL A 175 -8.97 4.66 6.86
C VAL A 175 -9.60 3.57 7.70
N LEU A 176 -10.80 3.09 7.34
CA LEU A 176 -11.48 2.02 8.08
C LEU A 176 -10.80 0.66 7.94
N THR A 177 -9.96 0.47 6.90
CA THR A 177 -9.14 -0.74 6.74
C THR A 177 -7.78 -0.60 7.42
N LYS A 178 -7.04 0.48 7.13
CA LYS A 178 -5.72 0.80 7.68
C LYS A 178 -5.33 2.25 7.34
N PRO A 179 -5.32 3.18 8.28
CA PRO A 179 -5.22 4.62 8.03
C PRO A 179 -3.84 5.10 7.56
N ASN A 180 -2.80 4.33 7.80
CA ASN A 180 -1.40 4.77 7.69
C ASN A 180 -1.07 5.41 6.33
N TYR A 181 -1.51 4.81 5.22
CA TYR A 181 -1.26 5.35 3.88
C TYR A 181 -1.96 6.70 3.67
N VAL A 182 -3.18 6.84 4.16
CA VAL A 182 -3.96 8.08 4.03
C VAL A 182 -3.26 9.24 4.76
N LEU A 183 -2.68 8.97 5.93
CA LEU A 183 -1.91 9.96 6.70
C LEU A 183 -0.68 10.47 5.95
N ALA A 184 -0.09 9.67 5.06
CA ALA A 184 1.01 10.09 4.20
C ALA A 184 0.52 10.77 2.89
N LEU A 185 -0.56 10.28 2.29
CA LEU A 185 -1.09 10.78 1.03
C LEU A 185 -1.69 12.19 1.16
N LEU A 186 -2.53 12.42 2.18
CA LEU A 186 -3.30 13.67 2.28
C LEU A 186 -2.44 14.94 2.33
N PRO A 187 -1.37 15.04 3.12
CA PRO A 187 -0.52 16.22 3.11
C PRO A 187 0.17 16.44 1.76
N CYS A 188 0.61 15.37 1.08
CA CYS A 188 1.21 15.47 -0.25
C CYS A 188 0.20 15.94 -1.31
N TRP A 189 -1.02 15.42 -1.25
CA TRP A 189 -2.09 15.82 -2.15
C TRP A 189 -2.51 17.29 -1.91
N LEU A 190 -2.60 17.70 -0.65
CA LEU A 190 -2.88 19.12 -0.31
C LEU A 190 -1.80 20.07 -0.83
N ALA A 191 -0.53 19.69 -0.69
CA ALA A 191 0.58 20.46 -1.25
C ALA A 191 0.49 20.56 -2.79
N GLN A 192 0.14 19.44 -3.46
CA GLN A 192 -0.07 19.42 -4.91
C GLN A 192 -1.29 20.27 -5.32
N LEU A 193 -2.39 20.20 -4.55
CA LEU A 193 -3.55 21.04 -4.77
C LEU A 193 -3.20 22.53 -4.64
N ALA A 194 -2.50 22.90 -3.57
CA ALA A 194 -2.05 24.28 -3.34
C ALA A 194 -1.17 24.78 -4.50
N GLU A 195 -0.26 23.95 -5.00
CA GLU A 195 0.60 24.30 -6.13
C GLU A 195 -0.20 24.46 -7.44
N ARG A 196 -1.17 23.60 -7.70
CA ARG A 196 -2.09 23.73 -8.85
C ARG A 196 -2.94 25.01 -8.75
N LEU A 197 -3.39 25.37 -7.54
CA LEU A 197 -4.11 26.61 -7.28
C LEU A 197 -3.21 27.82 -7.51
N ARG A 198 -1.98 27.81 -7.03
CA ARG A 198 -1.01 28.89 -7.24
C ARG A 198 -0.73 29.17 -8.72
N ARG A 199 -0.73 28.13 -9.55
CA ARG A 199 -0.48 28.24 -10.98
C ARG A 199 -1.68 28.70 -11.81
N GLY A 200 -2.91 28.54 -11.34
CA GLY A 200 -4.08 28.68 -12.20
C GLY A 200 -5.37 29.23 -11.60
N LEU A 201 -5.32 29.93 -10.45
CA LEU A 201 -6.54 30.55 -9.90
C LEU A 201 -6.99 31.77 -10.68
N PRO A 202 -8.30 31.86 -11.05
CA PRO A 202 -8.93 33.12 -11.38
C PRO A 202 -8.94 34.01 -10.13
N ALA A 203 -8.57 35.28 -10.31
CA ALA A 203 -8.59 36.24 -9.21
C ALA A 203 -10.01 36.42 -8.65
N GLY A 204 -10.15 36.31 -7.31
CA GLY A 204 -11.39 36.60 -6.60
C GLY A 204 -11.88 35.53 -5.64
N ALA A 205 -12.66 35.93 -4.63
CA ALA A 205 -13.19 35.02 -3.59
C ALA A 205 -14.06 33.86 -4.12
N ALA A 206 -14.71 34.01 -5.27
CA ALA A 206 -15.47 32.96 -5.92
C ALA A 206 -14.58 31.78 -6.41
N GLY A 207 -13.30 32.02 -6.69
CA GLY A 207 -12.34 31.03 -7.15
C GLY A 207 -12.01 29.95 -6.09
N TRP A 208 -12.20 30.22 -4.79
CA TRP A 208 -11.87 29.28 -3.70
C TRP A 208 -12.98 28.30 -3.33
N ARG A 209 -14.23 28.60 -3.66
CA ARG A 209 -15.37 27.75 -3.24
C ARG A 209 -15.27 26.34 -3.78
N ARG A 210 -14.91 26.20 -5.06
CA ARG A 210 -14.82 24.87 -5.71
C ARG A 210 -13.65 24.06 -5.18
N PRO A 211 -12.41 24.57 -5.13
CA PRO A 211 -11.28 23.89 -4.51
C PRO A 211 -11.53 23.49 -3.05
N ALA A 212 -12.13 24.38 -2.24
CA ALA A 212 -12.47 24.08 -0.85
C ALA A 212 -13.47 22.92 -0.75
N LEU A 213 -14.51 22.91 -1.62
CA LEU A 213 -15.47 21.79 -1.67
C LEU A 213 -14.76 20.47 -2.07
N VAL A 214 -13.88 20.51 -3.07
CA VAL A 214 -13.10 19.32 -3.50
C VAL A 214 -12.25 18.79 -2.34
N ALA A 215 -11.55 19.69 -1.62
CA ALA A 215 -10.77 19.32 -0.45
C ALA A 215 -11.64 18.77 0.69
N ALA A 216 -12.75 19.40 0.99
CA ALA A 216 -13.68 18.96 2.04
C ALA A 216 -14.28 17.58 1.74
N LEU A 217 -14.68 17.32 0.49
CA LEU A 217 -15.23 16.02 0.09
C LEU A 217 -14.20 14.90 0.14
N LEU A 218 -12.92 15.19 -0.16
CA LEU A 218 -11.84 14.20 -0.08
C LEU A 218 -11.43 13.90 1.37
N ILE A 219 -11.27 14.96 2.18
CA ILE A 219 -10.65 14.87 3.51
C ILE A 219 -11.69 14.62 4.60
N GLY A 220 -12.87 15.24 4.49
CA GLY A 220 -13.87 15.23 5.54
C GLY A 220 -14.24 13.83 6.07
N PRO A 221 -14.56 12.87 5.19
CA PRO A 221 -14.87 11.51 5.62
C PRO A 221 -13.72 10.83 6.38
N ALA A 222 -12.48 11.06 5.92
CA ALA A 222 -11.30 10.52 6.59
C ALA A 222 -11.05 11.20 7.93
N ALA A 223 -11.18 12.52 8.02
CA ALA A 223 -10.99 13.27 9.25
C ALA A 223 -11.98 12.81 10.34
N GLY A 224 -13.24 12.63 9.99
CA GLY A 224 -14.25 12.08 10.91
C GLY A 224 -13.90 10.67 11.41
N ALA A 225 -13.50 9.78 10.49
CA ALA A 225 -13.11 8.43 10.86
C ALA A 225 -11.83 8.40 11.70
N LEU A 226 -10.82 9.20 11.38
CA LEU A 226 -9.58 9.33 12.15
C LEU A 226 -9.83 9.89 13.55
N ALA A 227 -10.69 10.91 13.69
CA ALA A 227 -11.08 11.47 14.99
C ALA A 227 -11.77 10.40 15.86
N TRP A 228 -12.69 9.62 15.27
CA TRP A 228 -13.32 8.51 15.96
C TRP A 228 -12.30 7.43 16.37
N GLN A 229 -11.38 7.03 15.48
CA GLN A 229 -10.33 6.06 15.80
C GLN A 229 -9.40 6.58 16.92
N ALA A 230 -9.03 7.85 16.88
CA ALA A 230 -8.18 8.47 17.90
C ALA A 230 -8.86 8.45 19.28
N SER A 231 -10.18 8.73 19.35
CA SER A 231 -10.93 8.66 20.61
C SER A 231 -10.96 7.23 21.19
N ARG A 232 -11.05 6.21 20.33
CA ARG A 232 -11.02 4.79 20.76
C ARG A 232 -9.63 4.35 21.23
N LEU A 233 -8.57 4.76 20.54
CA LEU A 233 -7.18 4.45 20.91
C LEU A 233 -6.77 5.18 22.19
N GLY A 234 -7.17 6.45 22.35
CA GLY A 234 -6.90 7.20 23.57
C GLY A 234 -7.50 6.55 24.83
N ALA A 235 -8.69 5.95 24.69
CA ALA A 235 -9.33 5.20 25.78
C ALA A 235 -8.54 3.95 26.20
N THR A 236 -7.66 3.41 25.35
CA THR A 236 -6.78 2.26 25.66
C THR A 236 -5.40 2.67 26.17
N GLY A 237 -5.14 3.96 26.39
CA GLY A 237 -3.85 4.48 26.80
C GLY A 237 -2.77 4.46 25.69
N SER A 238 -3.16 4.20 24.45
CA SER A 238 -2.22 4.25 23.32
C SER A 238 -1.81 5.70 23.06
N ALA A 239 -0.51 5.95 22.96
CA ALA A 239 0.08 7.26 22.67
C ALA A 239 0.97 7.18 21.42
N ILE A 240 1.20 8.33 20.81
CA ILE A 240 2.20 8.49 19.75
C ILE A 240 3.31 9.37 20.32
N ALA A 241 4.55 8.92 20.20
CA ALA A 241 5.73 9.65 20.60
C ALA A 241 6.62 9.98 19.40
N VAL A 242 7.38 11.06 19.52
CA VAL A 242 8.47 11.37 18.61
C VAL A 242 9.73 10.74 19.18
N ASP A 243 10.20 9.67 18.51
CA ASP A 243 11.39 8.94 18.91
C ASP A 243 12.20 8.56 17.64
N PRO A 244 13.13 9.44 17.23
CA PRO A 244 13.78 9.31 15.93
C PRO A 244 14.57 8.01 15.78
N LEU A 245 14.21 7.24 14.75
CA LEU A 245 14.83 5.99 14.33
C LEU A 245 14.75 4.85 15.37
N ALA A 246 14.11 5.05 16.53
CA ALA A 246 14.12 4.07 17.61
C ALA A 246 13.57 2.71 17.17
N VAL A 247 12.38 2.68 16.60
CA VAL A 247 11.78 1.44 16.10
C VAL A 247 12.54 0.90 14.88
N TRP A 248 12.99 1.78 13.97
CA TRP A 248 13.69 1.33 12.77
C TRP A 248 15.03 0.65 13.08
N ARG A 249 15.78 1.16 14.07
CA ARG A 249 17.06 0.57 14.51
C ARG A 249 16.92 -0.83 15.08
N LEU A 250 15.77 -1.18 15.65
CA LEU A 250 15.50 -2.55 16.10
C LEU A 250 15.54 -3.56 14.94
N TYR A 251 15.11 -3.13 13.75
CA TYR A 251 14.94 -3.99 12.58
C TYR A 251 16.03 -3.81 11.53
N SER A 252 16.79 -2.72 11.56
CA SER A 252 17.86 -2.45 10.60
C SER A 252 19.06 -1.75 11.24
N PRO A 253 20.21 -2.41 11.36
CA PRO A 253 21.46 -1.76 11.78
C PRO A 253 22.00 -0.80 10.73
N HIS A 254 21.61 -0.96 9.45
CA HIS A 254 22.11 -0.19 8.30
C HIS A 254 20.96 0.46 7.53
N ILE A 255 20.26 1.41 8.18
CA ILE A 255 19.05 2.07 7.65
C ILE A 255 19.24 2.64 6.22
N PRO A 256 20.31 3.40 5.89
CA PRO A 256 20.48 3.92 4.54
C PRO A 256 20.59 2.83 3.48
N VAL A 257 21.29 1.73 3.78
CA VAL A 257 21.42 0.60 2.86
C VAL A 257 20.09 -0.13 2.71
N SER A 258 19.37 -0.36 3.80
CA SER A 258 18.04 -0.97 3.77
C SER A 258 17.05 -0.16 2.94
N LEU A 259 17.10 1.17 3.06
CA LEU A 259 16.27 2.06 2.24
C LEU A 259 16.67 1.99 0.76
N LEU A 260 17.96 2.08 0.45
CA LEU A 260 18.47 1.98 -0.92
C LEU A 260 18.05 0.66 -1.59
N LEU A 261 18.24 -0.46 -0.91
CA LEU A 261 17.84 -1.79 -1.40
C LEU A 261 16.32 -1.93 -1.58
N SER A 262 15.53 -1.14 -0.85
CA SER A 262 14.06 -1.12 -0.97
C SER A 262 13.58 -0.35 -2.20
N VAL A 263 14.30 0.69 -2.63
CA VAL A 263 13.88 1.60 -3.71
C VAL A 263 14.81 1.56 -4.93
N ALA A 264 15.67 0.54 -5.04
CA ALA A 264 16.68 0.47 -6.09
C ALA A 264 16.08 0.54 -7.50
N PHE A 265 14.97 -0.17 -7.77
CA PHE A 265 14.28 -0.11 -9.06
C PHE A 265 13.69 1.28 -9.36
N PRO A 266 12.83 1.89 -8.50
CA PRO A 266 12.32 3.23 -8.72
C PRO A 266 13.44 4.29 -8.87
N LEU A 267 14.49 4.18 -8.08
CA LEU A 267 15.64 5.09 -8.15
C LEU A 267 16.39 4.96 -9.48
N ALA A 268 16.59 3.72 -9.97
CA ALA A 268 17.19 3.49 -11.28
C ALA A 268 16.32 4.06 -12.41
N VAL A 269 14.99 3.88 -12.36
CA VAL A 269 14.09 4.47 -13.36
C VAL A 269 14.19 5.99 -13.32
N LEU A 270 14.19 6.61 -12.14
CA LEU A 270 14.35 8.05 -12.00
C LEU A 270 15.66 8.54 -12.59
N ALA A 271 16.78 7.88 -12.28
CA ALA A 271 18.12 8.27 -12.76
C ALA A 271 18.29 8.05 -14.26
N LEU A 272 17.93 6.87 -14.77
CA LEU A 272 18.19 6.47 -16.16
C LEU A 272 17.21 7.11 -17.15
N HIS A 273 15.99 7.44 -16.70
CA HIS A 273 14.92 8.03 -17.52
C HIS A 273 14.45 9.39 -16.97
N PHE A 274 15.34 10.16 -16.36
CA PHE A 274 15.02 11.41 -15.63
C PHE A 274 14.16 12.39 -16.43
N ARG A 275 14.47 12.61 -17.72
CA ARG A 275 13.72 13.55 -18.57
C ARG A 275 12.24 13.15 -18.75
N LEU A 276 11.94 11.84 -18.79
CA LEU A 276 10.60 11.31 -18.89
C LEU A 276 9.93 11.30 -17.50
N ALA A 277 10.65 10.81 -16.50
CA ALA A 277 10.19 10.66 -15.12
C ALA A 277 9.72 12.00 -14.50
N ARG A 278 10.51 13.08 -14.67
CA ARG A 278 10.17 14.41 -14.12
C ARG A 278 8.90 15.04 -14.69
N ARG A 279 8.39 14.54 -15.82
CA ARG A 279 7.15 15.01 -16.46
C ARG A 279 5.90 14.27 -15.98
N GLN A 280 6.09 13.21 -15.21
CA GLN A 280 4.99 12.37 -14.72
C GLN A 280 4.55 12.82 -13.33
N GLU A 281 3.47 13.63 -13.25
CA GLU A 281 2.91 14.10 -11.98
C GLU A 281 2.56 12.94 -11.02
N PRO A 282 1.97 11.79 -11.46
CA PRO A 282 1.72 10.67 -10.57
C PRO A 282 3.00 10.09 -9.96
N LEU A 283 4.10 10.00 -10.71
CA LEU A 283 5.38 9.55 -10.17
C LEU A 283 5.94 10.52 -9.14
N ALA A 284 5.83 11.84 -9.38
CA ALA A 284 6.26 12.85 -8.43
C ALA A 284 5.44 12.77 -7.12
N LEU A 285 4.11 12.59 -7.23
CA LEU A 285 3.25 12.38 -6.07
C LEU A 285 3.65 11.09 -5.32
N ALA A 286 3.92 9.98 -6.02
CA ALA A 286 4.32 8.72 -5.39
C ALA A 286 5.63 8.85 -4.61
N TRP A 287 6.63 9.57 -5.14
CA TRP A 287 7.87 9.89 -4.43
C TRP A 287 7.61 10.76 -3.19
N SER A 288 6.75 11.78 -3.30
CA SER A 288 6.41 12.65 -2.17
C SER A 288 5.71 11.87 -1.06
N VAL A 289 4.76 10.99 -1.41
CA VAL A 289 4.05 10.14 -0.43
C VAL A 289 5.00 9.16 0.23
N LEU A 290 5.92 8.53 -0.53
CA LEU A 290 6.94 7.67 0.07
C LEU A 290 7.84 8.44 1.03
N LEU A 291 8.28 9.65 0.67
CA LEU A 291 9.10 10.49 1.56
C LEU A 291 8.38 10.78 2.88
N VAL A 292 7.12 11.24 2.83
CA VAL A 292 6.33 11.50 4.05
C VAL A 292 6.12 10.22 4.86
N ALA A 293 5.83 9.10 4.21
CA ALA A 293 5.66 7.81 4.88
C ALA A 293 6.96 7.32 5.55
N VAL A 294 8.12 7.51 4.91
CA VAL A 294 9.44 7.19 5.48
C VAL A 294 9.77 8.13 6.63
N LEU A 295 9.41 9.42 6.55
CA LEU A 295 9.57 10.35 7.67
C LEU A 295 8.69 9.94 8.86
N GLN A 296 7.44 9.54 8.64
CA GLN A 296 6.59 8.99 9.71
C GLN A 296 7.21 7.75 10.35
N MET A 297 7.69 6.79 9.55
CA MET A 297 8.40 5.60 9.98
C MET A 297 9.67 5.91 10.78
N ALA A 298 10.38 6.97 10.39
CA ALA A 298 11.64 7.35 11.02
C ALA A 298 11.46 8.15 12.32
N TRP A 299 10.34 8.86 12.49
CA TRP A 299 10.18 9.80 13.59
C TRP A 299 9.14 9.41 14.61
N LEU A 300 8.19 8.53 14.25
CA LEU A 300 7.05 8.19 15.11
C LEU A 300 7.17 6.79 15.69
N ALA A 301 6.84 6.66 16.97
CA ALA A 301 6.78 5.41 17.70
C ALA A 301 5.50 5.33 18.55
N GLU A 302 5.07 4.13 18.88
CA GLU A 302 4.05 3.86 19.90
C GLU A 302 4.76 3.34 21.13
N PRO A 303 4.86 4.10 22.23
CA PRO A 303 5.52 3.64 23.45
C PRO A 303 4.76 2.48 24.11
N GLY A 304 5.48 1.73 24.96
CA GLY A 304 4.91 0.59 25.68
C GLY A 304 4.87 -0.71 24.87
N PRO A 305 3.88 -1.60 25.10
CA PRO A 305 3.86 -2.95 24.50
C PRO A 305 3.81 -2.97 22.97
N ARG A 306 3.36 -1.87 22.36
CA ARG A 306 3.22 -1.75 20.91
C ARG A 306 4.46 -1.18 20.22
N PHE A 307 5.52 -0.86 20.97
CA PHE A 307 6.72 -0.23 20.43
C PHE A 307 7.35 -1.03 19.29
N THR A 308 7.42 -2.35 19.45
CA THR A 308 8.00 -3.26 18.45
C THR A 308 7.07 -3.60 17.28
N HIS A 309 5.80 -3.16 17.29
CA HIS A 309 4.87 -3.49 16.20
C HIS A 309 5.17 -2.77 14.89
N GLY A 310 5.97 -1.68 14.92
CA GLY A 310 6.33 -0.93 13.72
C GLY A 310 5.12 -0.37 12.96
N ASN A 311 4.09 0.08 13.66
CA ASN A 311 2.82 0.49 13.05
C ASN A 311 2.99 1.63 12.04
N PHE A 312 3.98 2.50 12.18
CA PHE A 312 4.27 3.56 11.21
C PHE A 312 5.00 3.08 9.95
N PHE A 313 5.43 1.82 9.88
CA PHE A 313 6.07 1.24 8.69
C PHE A 313 5.07 0.97 7.56
N TRP A 314 3.82 0.69 7.89
CA TRP A 314 2.81 0.27 6.91
C TRP A 314 2.49 1.30 5.83
N ALA A 315 2.58 2.62 6.16
CA ALA A 315 2.44 3.68 5.18
C ALA A 315 3.50 3.58 4.08
N SER A 316 4.76 3.37 4.48
CA SER A 316 5.89 3.31 3.57
C SER A 316 5.83 2.09 2.64
N TYR A 317 5.31 0.96 3.09
CA TYR A 317 5.13 -0.24 2.27
C TYR A 317 4.11 -0.01 1.15
N THR A 318 2.94 0.53 1.50
CA THR A 318 1.91 0.88 0.52
C THR A 318 2.38 1.94 -0.47
N ALA A 319 3.05 2.99 0.03
CA ALA A 319 3.61 4.05 -0.81
C ALA A 319 4.68 3.52 -1.76
N ASN A 320 5.57 2.63 -1.30
CA ASN A 320 6.61 2.03 -2.12
C ASN A 320 6.03 1.15 -3.24
N TYR A 321 4.97 0.37 -2.95
CA TYR A 321 4.28 -0.37 -4.01
C TYR A 321 3.77 0.55 -5.12
N LEU A 322 3.12 1.65 -4.79
CA LEU A 322 2.60 2.61 -5.76
C LEU A 322 3.73 3.31 -6.52
N LEU A 323 4.84 3.60 -5.85
CA LEU A 323 6.04 4.11 -6.49
C LEU A 323 6.62 3.13 -7.51
N PHE A 324 6.66 1.83 -7.19
CA PHE A 324 7.07 0.78 -8.11
C PHE A 324 6.15 0.73 -9.33
N VAL A 325 4.84 0.84 -9.14
CA VAL A 325 3.86 0.85 -10.24
C VAL A 325 4.09 2.04 -11.17
N GLU A 326 4.19 3.27 -10.64
CA GLU A 326 4.39 4.46 -11.46
C GLU A 326 5.78 4.47 -12.12
N SER A 327 6.79 3.88 -11.47
CA SER A 327 8.10 3.66 -12.09
C SER A 327 8.03 2.67 -13.26
N ALA A 328 7.25 1.60 -13.14
CA ALA A 328 7.00 0.66 -14.24
C ALA A 328 6.25 1.33 -15.41
N VAL A 329 5.33 2.25 -15.13
CA VAL A 329 4.66 3.07 -16.16
C VAL A 329 5.69 3.88 -16.97
N VAL A 330 6.64 4.53 -16.30
CA VAL A 330 7.73 5.26 -16.97
C VAL A 330 8.62 4.33 -17.77
N LEU A 331 8.98 3.17 -17.22
CA LEU A 331 9.83 2.18 -17.88
C LEU A 331 9.19 1.63 -19.16
N ILE A 332 7.87 1.38 -19.16
CA ILE A 332 7.13 0.92 -20.34
C ILE A 332 7.04 2.01 -21.42
N ALA A 333 6.88 3.27 -21.01
CA ALA A 333 6.85 4.41 -21.93
C ALA A 333 8.25 4.78 -22.47
N ALA A 334 9.31 4.31 -21.84
CA ALA A 334 10.68 4.62 -22.22
C ALA A 334 11.11 3.88 -23.50
N PRO A 335 11.98 4.48 -24.34
CA PRO A 335 12.57 3.79 -25.47
C PRO A 335 13.35 2.55 -25.05
N ARG A 336 13.30 1.49 -25.88
CA ARG A 336 14.10 0.28 -25.66
C ARG A 336 15.58 0.59 -25.83
N SER A 337 16.35 0.47 -24.77
CA SER A 337 17.79 0.79 -24.72
C SER A 337 18.48 -0.04 -23.64
N GLY A 338 19.80 -0.03 -23.59
CA GLY A 338 20.56 -0.64 -22.50
C GLY A 338 20.16 -0.10 -21.13
N ARG A 339 19.80 1.19 -21.02
CA ARG A 339 19.29 1.81 -19.80
C ARG A 339 17.97 1.18 -19.34
N SER A 340 17.05 0.94 -20.29
CA SER A 340 15.77 0.27 -19.99
C SER A 340 16.02 -1.17 -19.54
N TRP A 341 16.97 -1.89 -20.13
CA TRP A 341 17.32 -3.24 -19.69
C TRP A 341 17.90 -3.28 -18.29
N ALA A 342 18.72 -2.31 -17.90
CA ALA A 342 19.24 -2.19 -16.53
C ALA A 342 18.09 -2.01 -15.51
N ALA A 343 17.10 -1.16 -15.81
CA ALA A 343 15.92 -0.99 -14.96
C ALA A 343 15.06 -2.26 -14.92
N TRP A 344 14.87 -2.97 -16.04
CA TRP A 344 14.19 -4.27 -16.09
C TRP A 344 14.90 -5.33 -15.25
N SER A 345 16.24 -5.39 -15.30
CA SER A 345 17.03 -6.32 -14.48
C SER A 345 16.85 -6.07 -13.00
N LEU A 346 16.79 -4.80 -12.57
CA LEU A 346 16.49 -4.47 -11.17
C LEU A 346 15.08 -4.86 -10.77
N LEU A 347 14.06 -4.62 -11.60
CA LEU A 347 12.71 -5.12 -11.33
C LEU A 347 12.68 -6.63 -11.21
N GLY A 348 13.40 -7.34 -12.11
CA GLY A 348 13.57 -8.79 -12.05
C GLY A 348 14.25 -9.26 -10.77
N ALA A 349 15.29 -8.56 -10.30
CA ALA A 349 15.96 -8.88 -9.04
C ALA A 349 15.03 -8.70 -7.83
N HIS A 350 14.23 -7.62 -7.79
CA HIS A 350 13.19 -7.44 -6.76
C HIS A 350 12.12 -8.54 -6.82
N ALA A 351 11.70 -8.95 -8.02
CA ALA A 351 10.73 -10.04 -8.20
C ALA A 351 11.31 -11.39 -7.73
N LEU A 352 12.57 -11.68 -8.06
CA LEU A 352 13.26 -12.89 -7.61
C LEU A 352 13.40 -12.93 -6.08
N ALA A 353 13.78 -11.82 -5.46
CA ALA A 353 13.81 -11.69 -4.01
C ALA A 353 12.46 -12.06 -3.39
N GLY A 354 11.38 -11.59 -3.99
CA GLY A 354 10.02 -11.90 -3.52
C GLY A 354 9.58 -13.33 -3.80
N LEU A 355 9.97 -13.92 -4.92
CA LEU A 355 9.70 -15.34 -5.19
C LEU A 355 10.37 -16.24 -4.13
N VAL A 356 11.61 -15.94 -3.77
CA VAL A 356 12.31 -16.65 -2.68
C VAL A 356 11.58 -16.45 -1.36
N TYR A 357 11.18 -15.22 -1.02
CA TYR A 357 10.45 -14.92 0.20
C TYR A 357 9.10 -15.68 0.26
N VAL A 358 8.30 -15.61 -0.80
CA VAL A 358 7.00 -16.30 -0.89
C VAL A 358 7.18 -17.82 -0.84
N GLY A 359 8.20 -18.35 -1.53
CA GLY A 359 8.54 -19.78 -1.47
C GLY A 359 8.82 -20.24 -0.04
N ARG A 360 9.55 -19.44 0.74
CA ARG A 360 9.84 -19.74 2.15
C ARG A 360 8.60 -19.65 3.03
N LEU A 361 7.71 -18.67 2.80
CA LEU A 361 6.41 -18.60 3.50
C LEU A 361 5.57 -19.87 3.25
N ILE A 362 5.48 -20.31 2.01
CA ILE A 362 4.73 -21.53 1.64
C ILE A 362 5.36 -22.77 2.28
N ALA A 363 6.69 -22.85 2.27
CA ALA A 363 7.43 -23.95 2.91
C ALA A 363 7.36 -23.93 4.45
N GLY A 364 6.91 -22.83 5.05
CA GLY A 364 6.84 -22.67 6.51
C GLY A 364 8.20 -22.49 7.17
N ILE A 365 9.14 -21.89 6.45
CA ILE A 365 10.49 -21.56 6.93
C ILE A 365 10.54 -20.13 7.55
N LEU A 366 9.47 -19.35 7.35
CA LEU A 366 9.28 -18.02 7.89
C LEU A 366 8.00 -17.96 8.73
#